data_c289120e049fff9d0ff8d8a45f53398e
#
_entry.id   c289120e049fff9d0ff8d8a45f53398e
#
_cell.length_a   1.000
_cell.length_b   1.000
_cell.length_c   1.000
_cell.angle_alpha   90.00
_cell.angle_beta   90.00
_cell.angle_gamma   90.00
#
_symmetry.space_group_name_H-M   'P 1'
#
loop_
_entity.id
_entity.type
_entity.pdbx_description
1 polymer ?
#
loop_
_entity_poly.entity_id
_entity_poly.type
_entity_poly.pdbx_seq_one_letter_code
_entity_poly.pdbx_strand_id
1 'polypeptide(L)'
;GRKLFYPVAAPATGEILFDEGCLLSKEDARLLDAAGVCDVTIDVDGTPLRVISNGMCDMSRYVDFDPWETCKIKERVRFGVLQDLLSQYSGEELIDQIVLHKDQLVPKHIIVDDILTSINYMNGLARGVSVKDDIDHLGNRRLRCVGELLQNQFRIGFSRMERVIRERMTIQDMDIVTPQSLINIRPVTAAIKEFFGSSPLSQFMDQTNPLAELTHKRRLSALGPGGLSRERANMEVRDVHYSHYGRMCPIETPEGPNIGLISYLATYARINEYGFIEAPYRAVDKESGKVSEEITYMTADEEDNFIVGQAAEPVDENGCLVNARITGRHRDEIVDVDREMVDYIDVSPRMMVSIATAMIPVSYTHLRAHETV
;
A
#
# COMPACT_ATOMS: atom_id res chain seq x y z
N GLY A 1 -23.76 -7.45 -2.30
CA GLY A 1 -24.90 -7.62 -3.20
C GLY A 1 -25.00 -9.00 -3.85
N ARG A 2 -24.52 -10.11 -3.20
CA ARG A 2 -24.69 -11.49 -3.69
C ARG A 2 -25.47 -12.30 -2.67
N LYS A 3 -26.28 -13.26 -3.13
CA LYS A 3 -27.05 -14.16 -2.26
C LYS A 3 -26.18 -15.32 -1.78
N LEU A 4 -26.38 -15.72 -0.53
CA LEU A 4 -25.81 -16.97 0.00
C LEU A 4 -26.54 -18.17 -0.58
N PHE A 5 -25.77 -19.20 -0.95
CA PHE A 5 -26.33 -20.48 -1.41
C PHE A 5 -26.50 -21.47 -0.23
N TYR A 6 -25.65 -21.39 0.77
CA TYR A 6 -25.76 -22.16 2.03
C TYR A 6 -25.67 -21.22 3.23
N PRO A 7 -26.24 -21.60 4.37
CA PRO A 7 -26.07 -20.85 5.61
C PRO A 7 -24.58 -20.80 6.02
N VAL A 8 -24.17 -19.71 6.62
CA VAL A 8 -22.79 -19.50 7.07
C VAL A 8 -22.76 -19.42 8.59
N ALA A 9 -21.91 -20.27 9.20
CA ALA A 9 -21.70 -20.29 10.64
C ALA A 9 -20.32 -19.72 11.01
N ALA A 10 -20.21 -19.13 12.20
CA ALA A 10 -18.93 -18.69 12.75
C ALA A 10 -18.06 -19.90 13.08
N PRO A 11 -16.79 -19.97 12.62
CA PRO A 11 -15.92 -21.11 12.86
C PRO A 11 -15.60 -21.36 14.35
N ALA A 12 -15.58 -20.29 15.17
CA ALA A 12 -15.24 -20.36 16.58
C ALA A 12 -16.40 -20.84 17.47
N THR A 13 -17.64 -20.42 17.17
CA THR A 13 -18.82 -20.67 18.03
C THR A 13 -19.80 -21.69 17.45
N GLY A 14 -19.77 -21.90 16.13
CA GLY A 14 -20.74 -22.72 15.42
C GLY A 14 -22.12 -22.06 15.26
N GLU A 15 -22.31 -20.82 15.70
CA GLU A 15 -23.54 -20.05 15.50
C GLU A 15 -23.74 -19.69 14.03
N ILE A 16 -24.97 -19.81 13.55
CA ILE A 16 -25.33 -19.37 12.19
C ILE A 16 -25.36 -17.85 12.18
N LEU A 17 -24.47 -17.24 11.40
CA LEU A 17 -24.39 -15.80 11.22
C LEU A 17 -25.38 -15.29 10.17
N PHE A 18 -25.52 -16.02 9.07
CA PHE A 18 -26.44 -15.71 7.98
C PHE A 18 -27.08 -16.98 7.42
N ASP A 19 -28.38 -16.89 7.15
CA ASP A 19 -29.16 -17.98 6.57
C ASP A 19 -29.01 -18.07 5.05
N GLU A 20 -29.42 -19.22 4.50
CA GLU A 20 -29.51 -19.45 3.05
C GLU A 20 -30.39 -18.37 2.38
N GLY A 21 -29.96 -17.89 1.21
CA GLY A 21 -30.67 -16.89 0.44
C GLY A 21 -30.53 -15.45 0.94
N CYS A 22 -29.81 -15.21 2.02
CA CYS A 22 -29.52 -13.85 2.51
C CYS A 22 -28.68 -13.08 1.48
N LEU A 23 -29.04 -11.80 1.24
CA LEU A 23 -28.30 -10.91 0.36
C LEU A 23 -27.21 -10.20 1.17
N LEU A 24 -25.96 -10.55 0.94
CA LEU A 24 -24.82 -9.95 1.66
C LEU A 24 -24.60 -8.51 1.22
N SER A 25 -24.54 -7.61 2.18
CA SER A 25 -24.05 -6.24 2.04
C SER A 25 -22.51 -6.17 2.20
N LYS A 26 -21.94 -4.97 2.01
CA LYS A 26 -20.49 -4.74 2.29
C LYS A 26 -20.20 -4.87 3.79
N GLU A 27 -21.15 -4.48 4.64
CA GLU A 27 -21.05 -4.59 6.11
C GLU A 27 -21.12 -6.04 6.57
N ASP A 28 -22.05 -6.83 6.00
CA ASP A 28 -22.15 -8.26 6.29
C ASP A 28 -20.87 -9.02 5.91
N ALA A 29 -20.24 -8.64 4.79
CA ALA A 29 -18.96 -9.22 4.39
C ALA A 29 -17.84 -8.88 5.40
N ARG A 30 -17.85 -7.67 5.99
CA ARG A 30 -16.92 -7.30 7.06
C ARG A 30 -17.19 -8.07 8.37
N LEU A 31 -18.45 -8.33 8.67
CA LEU A 31 -18.83 -9.18 9.82
C LEU A 31 -18.35 -10.62 9.64
N LEU A 32 -18.49 -11.19 8.44
CA LEU A 32 -17.97 -12.52 8.12
C LEU A 32 -16.44 -12.59 8.25
N ASP A 33 -15.73 -11.57 7.73
CA ASP A 33 -14.27 -11.45 7.89
C ASP A 33 -13.87 -11.33 9.37
N ALA A 34 -14.63 -10.55 10.15
CA ALA A 34 -14.42 -10.39 11.59
C ALA A 34 -14.71 -11.66 12.38
N ALA A 35 -15.63 -12.50 11.92
CA ALA A 35 -15.92 -13.81 12.53
C ALA A 35 -14.93 -14.91 12.13
N GLY A 36 -13.93 -14.61 11.29
CA GLY A 36 -12.93 -15.56 10.81
C GLY A 36 -13.44 -16.56 9.78
N VAL A 37 -14.55 -16.22 9.10
CA VAL A 37 -15.11 -17.09 8.04
C VAL A 37 -14.21 -17.01 6.81
N CYS A 38 -13.58 -18.13 6.46
CA CYS A 38 -12.65 -18.25 5.34
C CYS A 38 -13.29 -18.80 4.06
N ASP A 39 -14.52 -19.27 4.11
CA ASP A 39 -15.19 -20.00 3.04
C ASP A 39 -16.68 -19.66 3.02
N VAL A 40 -17.16 -19.22 1.88
CA VAL A 40 -18.57 -18.85 1.68
C VAL A 40 -19.02 -19.33 0.29
N THR A 41 -20.19 -19.94 0.22
CA THR A 41 -20.78 -20.31 -1.07
C THR A 41 -21.89 -19.33 -1.44
N ILE A 42 -21.71 -18.66 -2.56
CA ILE A 42 -22.67 -17.67 -3.11
C ILE A 42 -23.42 -18.26 -4.30
N ASP A 43 -24.62 -17.75 -4.54
CA ASP A 43 -25.40 -18.07 -5.71
C ASP A 43 -25.02 -17.14 -6.88
N VAL A 44 -24.64 -17.76 -8.00
CA VAL A 44 -24.37 -17.06 -9.26
C VAL A 44 -25.24 -17.68 -10.34
N ASP A 45 -26.32 -17.00 -10.69
CA ASP A 45 -27.27 -17.44 -11.71
C ASP A 45 -27.81 -18.89 -11.48
N GLY A 46 -28.11 -19.23 -10.23
CA GLY A 46 -28.60 -20.54 -9.84
C GLY A 46 -27.51 -21.62 -9.68
N THR A 47 -26.25 -21.25 -9.83
CA THR A 47 -25.09 -22.14 -9.63
C THR A 47 -24.32 -21.79 -8.36
N PRO A 48 -24.01 -22.75 -7.48
CA PRO A 48 -23.19 -22.49 -6.29
C PRO A 48 -21.74 -22.18 -6.70
N LEU A 49 -21.22 -21.05 -6.28
CA LEU A 49 -19.81 -20.69 -6.41
C LEU A 49 -19.19 -20.55 -5.02
N ARG A 50 -18.19 -21.35 -4.77
CA ARG A 50 -17.41 -21.29 -3.53
C ARG A 50 -16.39 -20.16 -3.63
N VAL A 51 -16.40 -19.26 -2.66
CA VAL A 51 -15.43 -18.15 -2.51
C VAL A 51 -14.59 -18.43 -1.27
N ILE A 52 -13.28 -18.51 -1.43
CA ILE A 52 -12.32 -18.87 -0.39
C ILE A 52 -11.41 -17.68 -0.11
N SER A 53 -11.17 -17.39 1.15
CA SER A 53 -10.15 -16.44 1.61
C SER A 53 -8.85 -17.18 1.95
N ASN A 54 -7.72 -16.44 2.04
CA ASN A 54 -6.45 -17.01 2.48
C ASN A 54 -6.33 -17.18 4.01
N GLY A 55 -7.41 -16.94 4.74
CA GLY A 55 -7.45 -17.08 6.20
C GLY A 55 -6.64 -16.04 6.97
N MET A 56 -6.30 -14.90 6.35
CA MET A 56 -5.63 -13.80 7.04
C MET A 56 -6.66 -12.85 7.63
N CYS A 57 -6.54 -12.55 8.93
CA CYS A 57 -7.44 -11.67 9.68
C CYS A 57 -6.68 -10.53 10.35
N ASP A 58 -7.42 -9.51 10.77
CA ASP A 58 -6.91 -8.41 11.58
C ASP A 58 -6.89 -8.83 13.06
N MET A 59 -5.70 -8.92 13.65
CA MET A 59 -5.49 -9.38 15.02
C MET A 59 -6.16 -8.47 16.06
N SER A 60 -6.25 -7.17 15.79
CA SER A 60 -6.85 -6.18 16.73
C SER A 60 -8.31 -6.50 17.10
N ARG A 61 -9.01 -7.29 16.29
CA ARG A 61 -10.40 -7.71 16.52
C ARG A 61 -10.57 -8.88 17.49
N TYR A 62 -9.48 -9.55 17.83
CA TYR A 62 -9.49 -10.79 18.63
C TYR A 62 -8.72 -10.68 19.93
N VAL A 63 -7.97 -9.60 20.12
CA VAL A 63 -7.17 -9.33 21.31
C VAL A 63 -7.56 -8.00 21.94
N ASP A 64 -7.42 -7.88 23.26
CA ASP A 64 -7.81 -6.70 24.05
C ASP A 64 -6.68 -5.64 24.13
N PHE A 65 -5.55 -5.86 23.44
CA PHE A 65 -4.39 -4.97 23.42
C PHE A 65 -4.03 -4.54 22.00
N ASP A 66 -3.28 -3.44 21.87
CA ASP A 66 -2.78 -2.98 20.58
C ASP A 66 -1.67 -3.90 20.05
N PRO A 67 -1.89 -4.62 18.92
CA PRO A 67 -0.91 -5.51 18.34
C PRO A 67 0.39 -4.83 17.94
N TRP A 68 0.33 -3.58 17.53
CA TRP A 68 1.51 -2.83 17.12
C TRP A 68 2.34 -2.39 18.32
N GLU A 69 1.73 -1.85 19.36
CA GLU A 69 2.46 -1.38 20.53
C GLU A 69 3.12 -2.55 21.26
N THR A 70 2.42 -3.67 21.40
CA THR A 70 2.81 -4.81 22.22
C THR A 70 3.70 -5.81 21.45
N CYS A 71 3.26 -6.27 20.27
CA CYS A 71 3.92 -7.34 19.52
C CYS A 71 4.67 -6.86 18.28
N LYS A 72 4.56 -5.58 17.93
CA LYS A 72 5.10 -4.97 16.70
C LYS A 72 4.58 -5.69 15.43
N ILE A 73 3.28 -5.99 15.40
CA ILE A 73 2.57 -6.58 14.27
C ILE A 73 1.56 -5.57 13.74
N LYS A 74 1.70 -5.18 12.48
CA LYS A 74 0.75 -4.32 11.74
C LYS A 74 0.01 -5.11 10.66
N GLU A 75 0.61 -6.18 10.22
CA GLU A 75 0.12 -6.99 9.13
C GLU A 75 -1.05 -7.87 9.60
N ARG A 76 -1.88 -8.31 8.64
CA ARG A 76 -2.88 -9.33 8.91
C ARG A 76 -2.19 -10.65 9.28
N VAL A 77 -2.81 -11.40 10.20
CA VAL A 77 -2.26 -12.65 10.75
C VAL A 77 -3.10 -13.86 10.32
N ARG A 78 -2.51 -15.04 10.30
CA ARG A 78 -3.23 -16.30 10.03
C ARG A 78 -4.21 -16.59 11.14
N PHE A 79 -5.50 -16.64 10.79
CA PHE A 79 -6.59 -16.87 11.75
C PHE A 79 -6.45 -18.22 12.49
N GLY A 80 -6.15 -19.31 11.77
CA GLY A 80 -6.00 -20.63 12.41
C GLY A 80 -4.92 -20.67 13.48
N VAL A 81 -3.74 -20.08 13.19
CA VAL A 81 -2.64 -20.01 14.18
C VAL A 81 -3.01 -19.09 15.35
N LEU A 82 -3.67 -17.96 15.07
CA LEU A 82 -4.15 -17.06 16.13
C LEU A 82 -5.17 -17.75 17.03
N GLN A 83 -6.13 -18.47 16.45
CA GLN A 83 -7.16 -19.20 17.20
C GLN A 83 -6.56 -20.29 18.08
N ASP A 84 -5.56 -21.03 17.60
CA ASP A 84 -4.84 -22.02 18.39
C ASP A 84 -4.16 -21.39 19.61
N LEU A 85 -3.50 -20.25 19.42
CA LEU A 85 -2.86 -19.51 20.52
C LEU A 85 -3.88 -18.96 21.53
N LEU A 86 -4.97 -18.37 21.06
CA LEU A 86 -6.05 -17.84 21.92
C LEU A 86 -6.76 -18.93 22.72
N SER A 87 -6.82 -20.16 22.19
CA SER A 87 -7.42 -21.28 22.89
C SER A 87 -6.54 -21.87 23.99
N GLN A 88 -5.20 -21.70 23.89
CA GLN A 88 -4.23 -22.31 24.79
C GLN A 88 -3.68 -21.35 25.84
N TYR A 89 -3.57 -20.07 25.52
CA TYR A 89 -2.90 -19.05 26.35
C TYR A 89 -3.78 -17.84 26.61
N SER A 90 -3.50 -17.12 27.70
CA SER A 90 -4.23 -15.89 28.07
C SER A 90 -3.30 -14.86 28.75
N GLY A 91 -3.65 -13.57 28.70
CA GLY A 91 -2.92 -12.49 29.36
C GLY A 91 -1.49 -12.31 28.83
N GLU A 92 -0.49 -12.14 29.70
CA GLU A 92 0.91 -11.88 29.36
C GLU A 92 1.53 -13.09 28.62
N GLU A 93 1.17 -14.31 29.00
CA GLU A 93 1.67 -15.54 28.36
C GLU A 93 1.26 -15.60 26.90
N LEU A 94 0.05 -15.16 26.54
CA LEU A 94 -0.42 -15.06 25.17
C LEU A 94 0.48 -14.10 24.36
N ILE A 95 0.85 -12.96 24.91
CA ILE A 95 1.72 -11.98 24.25
C ILE A 95 3.07 -12.60 23.94
N ASP A 96 3.68 -13.29 24.91
CA ASP A 96 4.98 -13.94 24.71
C ASP A 96 4.90 -15.01 23.61
N GLN A 97 3.81 -15.80 23.57
CA GLN A 97 3.61 -16.82 22.55
C GLN A 97 3.34 -16.21 21.16
N ILE A 98 2.62 -15.11 21.08
CA ILE A 98 2.42 -14.37 19.81
C ILE A 98 3.77 -13.88 19.26
N VAL A 99 4.62 -13.31 20.11
CA VAL A 99 5.95 -12.85 19.69
C VAL A 99 6.84 -14.03 19.26
N LEU A 100 6.78 -15.16 19.97
CA LEU A 100 7.53 -16.38 19.63
C LEU A 100 7.09 -16.97 18.28
N HIS A 101 5.79 -16.99 18.01
CA HIS A 101 5.21 -17.56 16.78
C HIS A 101 4.95 -16.54 15.69
N LYS A 102 5.55 -15.35 15.78
CA LYS A 102 5.36 -14.25 14.82
C LYS A 102 5.57 -14.66 13.36
N ASP A 103 6.59 -15.46 13.07
CA ASP A 103 6.89 -15.93 11.70
C ASP A 103 5.81 -16.88 11.14
N GLN A 104 5.07 -17.57 12.00
CA GLN A 104 3.94 -18.44 11.62
C GLN A 104 2.66 -17.62 11.47
N LEU A 105 2.46 -16.63 12.33
CA LEU A 105 1.33 -15.70 12.26
C LEU A 105 1.40 -14.82 11.02
N VAL A 106 2.58 -14.26 10.72
CA VAL A 106 2.83 -13.37 9.57
C VAL A 106 3.88 -14.03 8.66
N PRO A 107 3.49 -15.02 7.84
CA PRO A 107 4.42 -15.64 6.91
C PRO A 107 4.87 -14.63 5.86
N LYS A 108 6.19 -14.44 5.72
CA LYS A 108 6.81 -13.57 4.71
C LYS A 108 7.10 -14.29 3.38
N HIS A 109 6.38 -15.37 3.12
CA HIS A 109 6.47 -16.17 1.90
C HIS A 109 5.07 -16.58 1.45
N ILE A 110 4.92 -16.93 0.19
CA ILE A 110 3.66 -17.42 -0.37
C ILE A 110 3.32 -18.77 0.26
N ILE A 111 2.13 -18.88 0.85
CA ILE A 111 1.59 -20.10 1.42
C ILE A 111 0.63 -20.78 0.45
N VAL A 112 0.29 -22.05 0.73
CA VAL A 112 -0.62 -22.83 -0.12
C VAL A 112 -2.01 -22.17 -0.20
N ASP A 113 -2.47 -21.57 0.90
CA ASP A 113 -3.77 -20.90 0.96
C ASP A 113 -3.82 -19.68 0.01
N ASP A 114 -2.71 -18.94 -0.16
CA ASP A 114 -2.61 -17.83 -1.11
C ASP A 114 -2.76 -18.33 -2.56
N ILE A 115 -2.16 -19.49 -2.88
CA ILE A 115 -2.25 -20.08 -4.22
C ILE A 115 -3.69 -20.52 -4.51
N LEU A 116 -4.32 -21.21 -3.57
CA LEU A 116 -5.71 -21.68 -3.71
C LEU A 116 -6.68 -20.51 -3.85
N THR A 117 -6.52 -19.48 -3.03
CA THR A 117 -7.33 -18.26 -3.09
C THR A 117 -7.15 -17.52 -4.41
N SER A 118 -5.92 -17.42 -4.92
CA SER A 118 -5.64 -16.80 -6.21
C SER A 118 -6.33 -17.53 -7.36
N ILE A 119 -6.28 -18.87 -7.38
CA ILE A 119 -6.98 -19.69 -8.37
C ILE A 119 -8.50 -19.51 -8.24
N ASN A 120 -9.02 -19.48 -7.02
CA ASN A 120 -10.45 -19.26 -6.76
C ASN A 120 -10.89 -17.87 -7.24
N TYR A 121 -10.07 -16.83 -7.00
CA TYR A 121 -10.32 -15.48 -7.49
C TYR A 121 -10.36 -15.41 -9.02
N MET A 122 -9.45 -16.10 -9.71
CA MET A 122 -9.46 -16.21 -11.17
C MET A 122 -10.74 -16.86 -11.70
N ASN A 123 -11.23 -17.91 -11.03
CA ASN A 123 -12.52 -18.52 -11.36
C ASN A 123 -13.69 -17.55 -11.13
N GLY A 124 -13.61 -16.73 -10.09
CA GLY A 124 -14.57 -15.65 -9.81
C GLY A 124 -14.60 -14.61 -10.92
N LEU A 125 -13.42 -14.22 -11.47
CA LEU A 125 -13.33 -13.30 -12.61
C LEU A 125 -14.04 -13.84 -13.85
N ALA A 126 -13.84 -15.12 -14.17
CA ALA A 126 -14.49 -15.77 -15.30
C ALA A 126 -16.03 -15.80 -15.19
N ARG A 127 -16.58 -15.73 -13.96
CA ARG A 127 -18.01 -15.72 -13.66
C ARG A 127 -18.56 -14.33 -13.31
N GLY A 128 -17.78 -13.26 -13.47
CA GLY A 128 -18.20 -11.89 -13.18
C GLY A 128 -18.47 -11.60 -11.69
N VAL A 129 -17.88 -12.38 -10.79
CA VAL A 129 -17.99 -12.20 -9.33
C VAL A 129 -16.85 -11.33 -8.79
N SER A 130 -15.65 -11.57 -9.28
CA SER A 130 -14.46 -10.80 -8.92
C SER A 130 -14.22 -9.65 -9.91
N VAL A 131 -13.48 -8.64 -9.50
CA VAL A 131 -13.11 -7.46 -10.29
C VAL A 131 -11.64 -7.51 -10.60
N LYS A 132 -11.23 -7.05 -11.78
CA LYS A 132 -9.82 -6.90 -12.13
C LYS A 132 -9.22 -5.75 -11.33
N ASP A 133 -8.02 -5.95 -10.79
CA ASP A 133 -7.26 -4.87 -10.17
C ASP A 133 -6.76 -3.89 -11.24
N ASP A 134 -6.78 -2.62 -10.89
CA ASP A 134 -6.21 -1.57 -11.72
C ASP A 134 -4.69 -1.53 -11.53
N ILE A 135 -3.96 -1.76 -12.63
CA ILE A 135 -2.48 -1.81 -12.65
C ILE A 135 -1.87 -0.44 -12.35
N ASP A 136 -2.54 0.64 -12.78
CA ASP A 136 -2.03 2.02 -12.65
C ASP A 136 -2.38 2.66 -11.30
N HIS A 137 -3.24 2.02 -10.51
CA HIS A 137 -3.58 2.46 -9.17
C HIS A 137 -2.35 2.42 -8.25
N LEU A 138 -2.09 3.51 -7.49
CA LEU A 138 -0.92 3.60 -6.60
C LEU A 138 -0.98 2.67 -5.38
N GLY A 139 -2.09 2.03 -5.10
CA GLY A 139 -2.19 0.90 -4.17
C GLY A 139 -1.54 -0.38 -4.70
N ASN A 140 -1.39 -0.53 -6.02
CA ASN A 140 -0.76 -1.67 -6.68
C ASN A 140 0.66 -1.33 -7.23
N ARG A 141 1.01 -0.04 -7.28
CA ARG A 141 2.24 0.47 -7.87
C ARG A 141 3.10 1.11 -6.78
N ARG A 142 4.10 0.36 -6.30
CA ARG A 142 4.99 0.82 -5.25
C ARG A 142 6.29 1.42 -5.78
N LEU A 143 6.95 2.20 -4.95
CA LEU A 143 8.28 2.76 -5.22
C LEU A 143 9.38 1.87 -4.63
N ARG A 144 10.51 1.86 -5.30
CA ARG A 144 11.76 1.32 -4.77
C ARG A 144 12.67 2.48 -4.39
N CYS A 145 12.88 2.66 -3.11
CA CYS A 145 13.80 3.66 -2.59
C CYS A 145 15.27 3.21 -2.76
N VAL A 146 16.19 4.13 -2.63
CA VAL A 146 17.63 3.86 -2.80
C VAL A 146 18.13 2.75 -1.88
N GLY A 147 17.58 2.63 -0.66
CA GLY A 147 17.93 1.58 0.28
C GLY A 147 17.67 0.17 -0.27
N GLU A 148 16.52 -0.07 -0.89
CA GLU A 148 16.17 -1.36 -1.51
C GLU A 148 17.10 -1.66 -2.71
N LEU A 149 17.39 -0.65 -3.53
CA LEU A 149 18.30 -0.81 -4.68
C LEU A 149 19.72 -1.17 -4.23
N LEU A 150 20.22 -0.52 -3.20
CA LEU A 150 21.53 -0.82 -2.62
C LEU A 150 21.55 -2.19 -1.95
N GLN A 151 20.51 -2.56 -1.21
CA GLN A 151 20.39 -3.90 -0.60
C GLN A 151 20.52 -5.00 -1.67
N ASN A 152 19.88 -4.82 -2.83
CA ASN A 152 19.98 -5.75 -3.94
C ASN A 152 21.42 -5.86 -4.47
N GLN A 153 22.16 -4.76 -4.57
CA GLN A 153 23.54 -4.76 -4.99
C GLN A 153 24.47 -5.45 -3.97
N PHE A 154 24.25 -5.19 -2.69
CA PHE A 154 24.95 -5.90 -1.62
C PHE A 154 24.70 -7.41 -1.69
N ARG A 155 23.44 -7.83 -1.87
CA ARG A 155 23.08 -9.25 -1.99
C ARG A 155 23.78 -9.92 -3.17
N ILE A 156 23.87 -9.27 -4.33
CA ILE A 156 24.61 -9.77 -5.49
C ILE A 156 26.10 -9.86 -5.16
N GLY A 157 26.66 -8.84 -4.55
CA GLY A 157 28.06 -8.79 -4.13
C GLY A 157 28.43 -9.90 -3.14
N PHE A 158 27.59 -10.13 -2.12
CA PHE A 158 27.75 -11.21 -1.16
C PHE A 158 27.62 -12.61 -1.77
N SER A 159 26.66 -12.82 -2.66
CA SER A 159 26.51 -14.08 -3.35
C SER A 159 27.73 -14.43 -4.23
N ARG A 160 28.31 -13.42 -4.92
CA ARG A 160 29.56 -13.58 -5.66
C ARG A 160 30.74 -13.88 -4.72
N MET A 161 30.81 -13.22 -3.58
CA MET A 161 31.85 -13.44 -2.56
C MET A 161 31.75 -14.84 -1.94
N GLU A 162 30.54 -15.30 -1.60
CA GLU A 162 30.28 -16.63 -1.08
C GLU A 162 30.79 -17.71 -2.02
N ARG A 163 30.51 -17.59 -3.32
CA ARG A 163 31.00 -18.54 -4.33
C ARG A 163 32.53 -18.61 -4.34
N VAL A 164 33.21 -17.46 -4.32
CA VAL A 164 34.68 -17.41 -4.27
C VAL A 164 35.24 -18.04 -2.99
N ILE A 165 34.57 -17.83 -1.85
CA ILE A 165 34.97 -18.45 -0.57
C ILE A 165 34.84 -19.97 -0.66
N ARG A 166 33.73 -20.50 -1.20
CA ARG A 166 33.53 -21.95 -1.37
C ARG A 166 34.61 -22.56 -2.28
N GLU A 167 34.92 -21.92 -3.40
CA GLU A 167 36.00 -22.34 -4.31
C GLU A 167 37.36 -22.39 -3.58
N ARG A 168 37.70 -21.36 -2.79
CA ARG A 168 38.96 -21.32 -2.03
C ARG A 168 39.00 -22.39 -0.94
N MET A 169 37.92 -22.63 -0.22
CA MET A 169 37.83 -23.67 0.79
C MET A 169 38.09 -25.08 0.23
N THR A 170 37.75 -25.31 -1.04
CA THR A 170 37.98 -26.60 -1.70
C THR A 170 39.46 -26.81 -2.08
N ILE A 171 40.19 -25.71 -2.27
CA ILE A 171 41.59 -25.77 -2.78
C ILE A 171 42.63 -25.63 -1.65
N GLN A 172 42.30 -24.93 -0.60
CA GLN A 172 43.24 -24.62 0.50
C GLN A 172 43.22 -25.70 1.59
N ASP A 173 44.36 -25.87 2.24
CA ASP A 173 44.54 -26.78 3.38
C ASP A 173 43.81 -26.23 4.62
N MET A 174 42.89 -27.03 5.18
CA MET A 174 42.05 -26.65 6.32
C MET A 174 42.82 -26.32 7.61
N ASP A 175 44.03 -26.83 7.75
CA ASP A 175 44.84 -26.63 8.97
C ASP A 175 45.51 -25.24 9.03
N ILE A 176 45.62 -24.55 7.89
CA ILE A 176 46.31 -23.26 7.75
C ILE A 176 45.36 -22.10 7.43
N VAL A 177 44.12 -22.40 7.04
CA VAL A 177 43.13 -21.42 6.57
C VAL A 177 42.66 -20.51 7.71
N THR A 178 42.70 -19.20 7.45
CA THR A 178 42.09 -18.19 8.31
C THR A 178 40.93 -17.50 7.61
N PRO A 179 39.89 -16.99 8.32
CA PRO A 179 38.81 -16.26 7.71
C PRO A 179 39.26 -15.06 6.84
N GLN A 180 40.34 -14.42 7.23
CA GLN A 180 40.92 -13.28 6.50
C GLN A 180 41.52 -13.68 5.15
N SER A 181 42.09 -14.90 5.03
CA SER A 181 42.63 -15.40 3.78
C SER A 181 41.55 -15.83 2.77
N LEU A 182 40.36 -16.21 3.27
CA LEU A 182 39.22 -16.64 2.46
C LEU A 182 38.40 -15.48 1.94
N ILE A 183 38.17 -14.46 2.79
CA ILE A 183 37.28 -13.35 2.49
C ILE A 183 37.96 -12.39 1.49
N ASN A 184 37.23 -12.09 0.41
CA ASN A 184 37.64 -11.10 -0.57
C ASN A 184 36.50 -10.07 -0.78
N ILE A 185 36.72 -8.83 -0.41
CA ILE A 185 35.74 -7.74 -0.49
C ILE A 185 35.55 -7.20 -1.92
N ARG A 186 36.43 -7.54 -2.88
CA ARG A 186 36.39 -7.00 -4.24
C ARG A 186 35.04 -7.22 -4.96
N PRO A 187 34.37 -8.39 -4.90
CA PRO A 187 33.09 -8.61 -5.55
C PRO A 187 32.00 -7.66 -5.04
N VAL A 188 31.96 -7.37 -3.75
CA VAL A 188 31.00 -6.44 -3.14
C VAL A 188 31.28 -5.01 -3.59
N THR A 189 32.54 -4.58 -3.50
CA THR A 189 32.95 -3.25 -3.97
C THR A 189 32.68 -3.05 -5.46
N ALA A 190 32.90 -4.09 -6.28
CA ALA A 190 32.62 -4.07 -7.72
C ALA A 190 31.13 -3.89 -7.99
N ALA A 191 30.25 -4.62 -7.29
CA ALA A 191 28.80 -4.53 -7.46
C ALA A 191 28.26 -3.12 -7.11
N ILE A 192 28.78 -2.52 -6.04
CA ILE A 192 28.40 -1.16 -5.64
C ILE A 192 28.91 -0.13 -6.65
N LYS A 193 30.15 -0.24 -7.10
CA LYS A 193 30.72 0.64 -8.14
C LYS A 193 29.97 0.53 -9.47
N GLU A 194 29.55 -0.68 -9.85
CA GLU A 194 28.75 -0.95 -11.04
C GLU A 194 27.39 -0.21 -10.95
N PHE A 195 26.74 -0.25 -9.79
CA PHE A 195 25.48 0.45 -9.57
C PHE A 195 25.62 1.97 -9.72
N PHE A 196 26.56 2.58 -9.00
CA PHE A 196 26.75 4.04 -9.07
C PHE A 196 27.30 4.54 -10.39
N GLY A 197 28.03 3.72 -11.13
CA GLY A 197 28.66 4.10 -12.41
C GLY A 197 27.81 3.85 -13.65
N SER A 198 26.90 2.86 -13.61
CA SER A 198 26.16 2.43 -14.82
C SER A 198 24.65 2.37 -14.68
N SER A 199 24.10 2.47 -13.47
CA SER A 199 22.65 2.47 -13.28
C SER A 199 22.00 3.74 -13.83
N PRO A 200 20.93 3.64 -14.63
CA PRO A 200 20.16 4.82 -15.10
C PRO A 200 19.53 5.63 -13.96
N LEU A 201 19.37 5.03 -12.78
CA LEU A 201 18.80 5.68 -11.60
C LEU A 201 19.85 6.46 -10.79
N SER A 202 21.14 6.13 -10.96
CA SER A 202 22.25 6.90 -10.39
C SER A 202 22.65 8.00 -11.36
N GLN A 203 22.17 9.20 -11.11
CA GLN A 203 22.34 10.34 -11.99
C GLN A 203 23.21 11.42 -11.34
N PHE A 204 23.87 12.24 -12.16
CA PHE A 204 24.53 13.45 -11.69
C PHE A 204 23.46 14.42 -11.18
N MET A 205 23.62 14.92 -9.95
CA MET A 205 22.61 15.78 -9.33
C MET A 205 22.59 17.14 -10.00
N ASP A 206 21.39 17.62 -10.32
CA ASP A 206 21.18 18.99 -10.78
C ASP A 206 21.38 19.95 -9.59
N GLN A 207 22.37 20.82 -9.69
CA GLN A 207 22.77 21.77 -8.65
C GLN A 207 22.78 23.23 -9.13
N THR A 208 22.00 23.55 -10.14
CA THR A 208 21.91 24.91 -10.68
C THR A 208 21.43 25.91 -9.61
N ASN A 209 20.49 25.45 -8.76
CA ASN A 209 19.98 26.18 -7.60
C ASN A 209 19.45 25.20 -6.55
N PRO A 210 19.18 25.64 -5.30
CA PRO A 210 18.67 24.76 -4.25
C PRO A 210 17.33 24.08 -4.58
N LEU A 211 16.45 24.73 -5.35
CA LEU A 211 15.18 24.13 -5.78
C LEU A 211 15.41 23.00 -6.76
N ALA A 212 16.36 23.14 -7.68
CA ALA A 212 16.72 22.09 -8.64
C ALA A 212 17.24 20.82 -7.93
N GLU A 213 18.07 21.00 -6.91
CA GLU A 213 18.52 19.88 -6.05
C GLU A 213 17.36 19.18 -5.37
N LEU A 214 16.45 19.93 -4.74
CA LEU A 214 15.32 19.41 -4.01
C LEU A 214 14.37 18.64 -4.94
N THR A 215 14.04 19.20 -6.08
CA THR A 215 13.17 18.56 -7.08
C THR A 215 13.80 17.28 -7.64
N HIS A 216 15.11 17.30 -7.91
CA HIS A 216 15.82 16.11 -8.38
C HIS A 216 15.78 14.95 -7.35
N LYS A 217 15.93 15.26 -6.06
CA LYS A 217 15.83 14.27 -4.98
C LYS A 217 14.42 13.69 -4.81
N ARG A 218 13.39 14.42 -5.24
CA ARG A 218 11.97 14.00 -5.16
C ARG A 218 11.44 13.42 -6.48
N ARG A 219 12.31 13.18 -7.46
CA ARG A 219 11.95 12.63 -8.77
C ARG A 219 11.60 11.17 -8.67
N LEU A 220 10.51 10.79 -9.35
CA LEU A 220 10.01 9.42 -9.48
C LEU A 220 10.22 8.96 -10.91
N SER A 221 10.83 7.80 -11.11
CA SER A 221 11.08 7.23 -12.44
C SER A 221 10.37 5.88 -12.59
N ALA A 222 9.59 5.73 -13.65
CA ALA A 222 9.04 4.44 -14.04
C ALA A 222 10.07 3.57 -14.80
N LEU A 223 11.20 4.15 -15.18
CA LEU A 223 12.27 3.52 -15.96
C LEU A 223 13.31 2.86 -15.05
N GLY A 224 14.06 1.92 -15.60
CA GLY A 224 15.21 1.31 -14.93
C GLY A 224 15.02 -0.17 -14.58
N PRO A 225 15.95 -0.74 -13.80
CA PRO A 225 15.91 -2.16 -13.44
C PRO A 225 14.64 -2.52 -12.67
N GLY A 226 13.85 -3.44 -13.25
CA GLY A 226 12.54 -3.86 -12.71
C GLY A 226 11.41 -2.89 -12.95
N GLY A 227 11.62 -1.81 -13.72
CA GLY A 227 10.61 -0.92 -14.24
C GLY A 227 10.31 -1.15 -15.72
N LEU A 228 9.73 -0.14 -16.36
CA LEU A 228 9.38 -0.16 -17.77
C LEU A 228 10.56 0.25 -18.66
N SER A 229 10.56 -0.20 -19.91
CA SER A 229 11.36 0.40 -20.97
C SER A 229 10.50 1.41 -21.74
N ARG A 230 11.15 2.45 -22.31
CA ARG A 230 10.44 3.48 -23.09
C ARG A 230 9.58 2.91 -24.21
N GLU A 231 10.06 1.86 -24.86
CA GLU A 231 9.41 1.20 -25.99
C GLU A 231 8.17 0.39 -25.57
N ARG A 232 8.15 -0.10 -24.32
CA ARG A 232 7.04 -0.90 -23.77
C ARG A 232 6.02 -0.07 -22.99
N ALA A 233 6.29 1.20 -22.77
CA ALA A 233 5.41 2.10 -22.04
C ALA A 233 4.29 2.60 -22.96
N ASN A 234 3.10 2.06 -22.81
CA ASN A 234 1.87 2.47 -23.48
C ASN A 234 1.43 3.87 -23.01
N MET A 235 0.43 4.45 -23.69
CA MET A 235 -0.16 5.74 -23.30
C MET A 235 -0.80 5.68 -21.91
N GLU A 236 -1.49 4.60 -21.57
CA GLU A 236 -2.18 4.41 -20.30
C GLU A 236 -1.27 4.59 -19.08
N VAL A 237 -0.02 4.07 -19.14
CA VAL A 237 0.97 4.20 -18.04
C VAL A 237 1.46 5.63 -17.87
N ARG A 238 1.27 6.49 -18.90
CA ARG A 238 1.71 7.90 -18.92
C ARG A 238 0.63 8.86 -18.47
N ASP A 239 -0.61 8.40 -18.39
CA ASP A 239 -1.75 9.20 -17.99
C ASP A 239 -1.74 9.49 -16.48
N VAL A 240 -2.48 10.52 -16.10
CA VAL A 240 -2.71 10.85 -14.69
C VAL A 240 -3.88 10.03 -14.19
N HIS A 241 -3.62 9.18 -13.22
CA HIS A 241 -4.64 8.38 -12.55
C HIS A 241 -5.22 9.13 -11.34
N TYR A 242 -6.48 8.89 -10.97
CA TYR A 242 -7.11 9.58 -9.82
C TYR A 242 -6.33 9.34 -8.50
N SER A 243 -5.73 8.17 -8.32
CA SER A 243 -4.91 7.84 -7.14
C SER A 243 -3.63 8.69 -7.02
N HIS A 244 -3.27 9.46 -8.05
CA HIS A 244 -2.13 10.39 -8.00
C HIS A 244 -2.42 11.61 -7.13
N TYR A 245 -3.68 11.89 -6.83
CA TYR A 245 -4.06 13.04 -6.02
C TYR A 245 -3.36 13.03 -4.66
N GLY A 246 -2.70 14.14 -4.33
CA GLY A 246 -1.93 14.28 -3.10
C GLY A 246 -0.63 13.44 -3.02
N ARG A 247 -0.31 12.61 -4.02
CA ARG A 247 0.83 11.68 -4.05
C ARG A 247 1.85 12.01 -5.14
N MET A 248 1.39 12.15 -6.37
CA MET A 248 2.24 12.47 -7.52
C MET A 248 1.72 13.73 -8.20
N CYS A 249 2.63 14.65 -8.53
CA CYS A 249 2.24 15.89 -9.22
C CYS A 249 1.69 15.57 -10.61
N PRO A 250 0.49 16.05 -10.97
CA PRO A 250 -0.09 15.80 -12.28
C PRO A 250 0.50 16.71 -13.38
N ILE A 251 1.27 17.73 -13.01
CA ILE A 251 1.73 18.78 -13.92
C ILE A 251 3.23 18.64 -14.23
N GLU A 252 4.07 18.43 -13.20
CA GLU A 252 5.51 18.37 -13.36
C GLU A 252 5.95 17.03 -13.97
N THR A 253 6.17 17.06 -15.29
CA THR A 253 6.69 15.92 -16.07
C THR A 253 7.50 16.49 -17.25
N PRO A 254 8.57 15.81 -17.72
CA PRO A 254 9.31 16.26 -18.89
C PRO A 254 8.47 16.14 -20.17
N GLU A 255 8.76 16.98 -21.15
CA GLU A 255 8.22 16.88 -22.50
C GLU A 255 8.94 15.79 -23.30
N GLY A 256 8.27 15.24 -24.34
CA GLY A 256 8.82 14.29 -25.28
C GLY A 256 8.72 12.81 -24.83
N PRO A 257 9.70 11.96 -25.16
CA PRO A 257 9.60 10.49 -24.99
C PRO A 257 9.42 10.02 -23.54
N ASN A 258 9.79 10.85 -22.58
CA ASN A 258 9.72 10.54 -21.15
C ASN A 258 8.46 11.08 -20.45
N ILE A 259 7.52 11.68 -21.19
CA ILE A 259 6.28 12.23 -20.61
C ILE A 259 5.53 11.14 -19.85
N GLY A 260 5.07 11.45 -18.64
CA GLY A 260 4.38 10.49 -17.76
C GLY A 260 5.24 9.38 -17.16
N LEU A 261 6.46 9.15 -17.67
CA LEU A 261 7.38 8.13 -17.11
C LEU A 261 8.31 8.69 -16.04
N ILE A 262 8.52 9.99 -16.06
CA ILE A 262 9.23 10.73 -15.03
C ILE A 262 8.23 11.67 -14.38
N SER A 263 8.06 11.55 -13.09
CA SER A 263 7.11 12.33 -12.30
C SER A 263 7.80 12.82 -11.02
N TYR A 264 7.07 13.58 -10.22
CA TYR A 264 7.61 14.15 -8.99
C TYR A 264 6.65 13.95 -7.83
N LEU A 265 7.20 13.67 -6.65
CA LEU A 265 6.43 13.49 -5.44
C LEU A 265 5.72 14.79 -5.06
N ALA A 266 4.44 14.70 -4.71
CA ALA A 266 3.65 15.84 -4.26
C ALA A 266 4.21 16.43 -2.95
N THR A 267 3.89 17.69 -2.65
CA THR A 267 4.53 18.48 -1.58
C THR A 267 4.46 17.81 -0.23
N TYR A 268 3.29 17.29 0.14
CA TYR A 268 3.04 16.67 1.47
C TYR A 268 3.10 15.15 1.46
N ALA A 269 3.30 14.52 0.29
CA ALA A 269 3.37 13.08 0.17
C ALA A 269 4.63 12.52 0.83
N ARG A 270 4.50 11.34 1.41
CA ARG A 270 5.59 10.54 1.96
C ARG A 270 5.52 9.11 1.44
N ILE A 271 6.60 8.37 1.60
CA ILE A 271 6.70 6.96 1.22
C ILE A 271 6.72 6.15 2.53
N ASN A 272 5.86 5.14 2.62
CA ASN A 272 5.82 4.26 3.77
C ASN A 272 6.93 3.19 3.71
N GLU A 273 7.02 2.37 4.76
CA GLU A 273 8.02 1.30 4.87
C GLU A 273 7.90 0.20 3.80
N TYR A 274 6.72 0.07 3.19
CA TYR A 274 6.45 -0.90 2.11
C TYR A 274 6.72 -0.33 0.71
N GLY A 275 6.97 0.97 0.60
CA GLY A 275 7.24 1.66 -0.65
C GLY A 275 6.00 2.29 -1.31
N PHE A 276 4.84 2.29 -0.66
CA PHE A 276 3.65 2.98 -1.15
C PHE A 276 3.67 4.46 -0.80
N ILE A 277 3.10 5.28 -1.67
CA ILE A 277 3.00 6.72 -1.46
C ILE A 277 1.74 7.00 -0.63
N GLU A 278 1.90 7.71 0.46
CA GLU A 278 0.83 8.16 1.35
C GLU A 278 0.60 9.65 1.22
N ALA A 279 -0.67 10.05 1.34
CA ALA A 279 -1.09 11.44 1.40
C ALA A 279 -1.71 11.76 2.77
N PRO A 280 -1.59 13.03 3.25
CA PRO A 280 -2.10 13.43 4.56
C PRO A 280 -3.55 13.91 4.48
N TYR A 281 -4.35 13.51 5.44
CA TYR A 281 -5.76 13.88 5.61
C TYR A 281 -6.07 14.20 7.07
N ARG A 282 -7.18 14.90 7.32
CA ARG A 282 -7.73 15.14 8.65
C ARG A 282 -9.07 14.43 8.77
N ALA A 283 -9.26 13.66 9.82
CA ALA A 283 -10.52 12.99 10.10
C ALA A 283 -11.62 13.99 10.43
N VAL A 284 -12.85 13.70 10.04
CA VAL A 284 -14.05 14.47 10.37
C VAL A 284 -14.92 13.61 11.30
N ASP A 285 -15.28 14.16 12.44
CA ASP A 285 -16.24 13.51 13.32
C ASP A 285 -17.65 13.65 12.74
N LYS A 286 -18.29 12.53 12.46
CA LYS A 286 -19.61 12.48 11.79
C LYS A 286 -20.74 13.11 12.60
N GLU A 287 -20.67 13.05 13.92
CA GLU A 287 -21.73 13.59 14.79
C GLU A 287 -21.64 15.10 14.91
N SER A 288 -20.45 15.63 15.21
CA SER A 288 -20.26 17.07 15.41
C SER A 288 -19.88 17.82 14.13
N GLY A 289 -19.42 17.13 13.09
CA GLY A 289 -18.82 17.74 11.90
C GLY A 289 -17.47 18.41 12.17
N LYS A 290 -16.82 18.08 13.29
CA LYS A 290 -15.56 18.69 13.71
C LYS A 290 -14.38 18.04 12.97
N VAL A 291 -13.52 18.89 12.41
CA VAL A 291 -12.27 18.45 11.74
C VAL A 291 -11.19 18.24 12.79
N SER A 292 -10.56 17.08 12.80
CA SER A 292 -9.44 16.76 13.69
C SER A 292 -8.21 17.63 13.37
N GLU A 293 -7.44 17.97 14.39
CA GLU A 293 -6.12 18.58 14.22
C GLU A 293 -5.05 17.54 13.88
N GLU A 294 -5.30 16.28 14.18
CA GLU A 294 -4.39 15.17 13.90
C GLU A 294 -4.39 14.84 12.42
N ILE A 295 -3.19 14.65 11.87
CA ILE A 295 -2.98 14.32 10.46
C ILE A 295 -2.79 12.81 10.34
N THR A 296 -3.71 12.16 9.62
CA THR A 296 -3.63 10.74 9.26
C THR A 296 -3.07 10.61 7.86
N TYR A 297 -2.05 9.76 7.69
CA TYR A 297 -1.51 9.43 6.37
C TYR A 297 -2.14 8.14 5.87
N MET A 298 -2.63 8.14 4.63
CA MET A 298 -3.29 7.00 4.02
C MET A 298 -2.69 6.67 2.65
N THR A 299 -2.61 5.39 2.35
CA THR A 299 -2.32 4.86 1.02
C THR A 299 -3.53 5.04 0.08
N ALA A 300 -3.36 4.83 -1.22
CA ALA A 300 -4.43 5.05 -2.18
C ALA A 300 -5.60 4.04 -2.04
N ASP A 301 -5.28 2.80 -1.69
CA ASP A 301 -6.26 1.74 -1.46
C ASP A 301 -7.07 1.95 -0.16
N GLU A 302 -6.46 2.54 0.86
CA GLU A 302 -7.16 2.95 2.08
C GLU A 302 -8.12 4.10 1.79
N GLU A 303 -7.66 5.13 1.06
CA GLU A 303 -8.46 6.29 0.67
C GLU A 303 -9.71 5.92 -0.13
N ASP A 304 -9.63 4.91 -1.00
CA ASP A 304 -10.76 4.42 -1.81
C ASP A 304 -11.99 3.99 -1.00
N ASN A 305 -11.84 3.77 0.30
CA ASN A 305 -12.92 3.38 1.19
C ASN A 305 -13.66 4.56 1.81
N PHE A 306 -13.15 5.79 1.64
CA PHE A 306 -13.62 6.98 2.32
C PHE A 306 -14.07 8.07 1.36
N ILE A 307 -14.95 8.95 1.84
CA ILE A 307 -15.35 10.19 1.16
C ILE A 307 -14.49 11.31 1.72
N VAL A 308 -13.73 11.97 0.85
CA VAL A 308 -12.78 13.01 1.22
C VAL A 308 -13.27 14.36 0.72
N GLY A 309 -13.49 15.30 1.62
CA GLY A 309 -13.85 16.68 1.32
C GLY A 309 -12.63 17.54 0.93
N GLN A 310 -12.88 18.65 0.26
CA GLN A 310 -11.81 19.57 -0.17
C GLN A 310 -11.31 20.42 1.01
N ALA A 311 -10.02 20.79 1.00
CA ALA A 311 -9.41 21.67 2.01
C ALA A 311 -9.95 23.11 2.01
N ALA A 312 -10.65 23.52 0.95
CA ALA A 312 -11.23 24.86 0.81
C ALA A 312 -12.59 25.02 1.49
N GLU A 313 -13.17 23.94 2.02
CA GLU A 313 -14.45 24.01 2.74
C GLU A 313 -14.36 24.91 3.97
N PRO A 314 -15.35 25.80 4.18
CA PRO A 314 -15.34 26.74 5.29
C PRO A 314 -15.52 25.98 6.61
N VAL A 315 -14.66 26.31 7.56
CA VAL A 315 -14.67 25.78 8.93
C VAL A 315 -14.95 26.93 9.90
N ASP A 316 -15.78 26.73 10.90
CA ASP A 316 -16.10 27.71 11.92
C ASP A 316 -14.96 27.88 12.97
N GLU A 317 -15.15 28.78 13.95
CA GLU A 317 -14.17 29.02 15.01
C GLU A 317 -13.95 27.78 15.92
N ASN A 318 -14.88 26.84 15.91
CA ASN A 318 -14.81 25.60 16.72
C ASN A 318 -14.17 24.45 15.95
N GLY A 319 -13.84 24.66 14.67
CA GLY A 319 -13.28 23.64 13.80
C GLY A 319 -14.32 22.75 13.12
N CYS A 320 -15.60 23.14 13.11
CA CYS A 320 -16.69 22.38 12.48
C CYS A 320 -16.97 22.89 11.06
N LEU A 321 -17.31 21.97 10.17
CA LEU A 321 -17.72 22.27 8.81
C LEU A 321 -19.03 23.05 8.79
N VAL A 322 -19.06 24.19 8.07
CA VAL A 322 -20.20 25.13 8.06
C VAL A 322 -21.29 24.66 7.10
N ASN A 323 -20.90 24.17 5.93
CA ASN A 323 -21.82 23.79 4.88
C ASN A 323 -22.54 22.48 5.22
N ALA A 324 -23.86 22.40 4.95
CA ALA A 324 -24.65 21.18 5.13
C ALA A 324 -24.33 20.17 4.03
N ARG A 325 -24.02 20.65 2.81
CA ARG A 325 -23.60 19.82 1.68
C ARG A 325 -22.18 20.20 1.28
N ILE A 326 -21.36 19.20 1.02
CA ILE A 326 -19.92 19.30 0.77
C ILE A 326 -19.60 18.57 -0.51
N THR A 327 -18.81 19.24 -1.37
CA THR A 327 -18.24 18.60 -2.55
C THR A 327 -17.01 17.81 -2.11
N GLY A 328 -17.09 16.50 -2.25
CA GLY A 328 -16.00 15.57 -1.95
C GLY A 328 -15.65 14.72 -3.17
N ARG A 329 -14.63 13.91 -2.99
CA ARG A 329 -14.28 12.86 -3.96
C ARG A 329 -14.40 11.49 -3.32
N HIS A 330 -14.84 10.54 -4.09
CA HIS A 330 -14.83 9.12 -3.74
C HIS A 330 -14.28 8.36 -4.95
N ARG A 331 -13.05 7.85 -4.85
CA ARG A 331 -12.29 7.29 -5.98
C ARG A 331 -12.13 8.31 -7.12
N ASP A 332 -12.60 7.98 -8.33
CA ASP A 332 -12.57 8.81 -9.54
C ASP A 332 -13.78 9.77 -9.67
N GLU A 333 -14.78 9.64 -8.78
CA GLU A 333 -16.00 10.44 -8.84
C GLU A 333 -15.95 11.63 -7.89
N ILE A 334 -16.42 12.79 -8.38
CA ILE A 334 -16.71 13.96 -7.55
C ILE A 334 -18.15 13.83 -7.11
N VAL A 335 -18.37 13.78 -5.81
CA VAL A 335 -19.66 13.58 -5.18
C VAL A 335 -20.07 14.79 -4.34
N ASP A 336 -21.33 15.16 -4.40
CA ASP A 336 -21.91 16.18 -3.54
C ASP A 336 -22.76 15.48 -2.47
N VAL A 337 -22.23 15.45 -1.24
CA VAL A 337 -22.75 14.65 -0.13
C VAL A 337 -23.09 15.52 1.08
N ASP A 338 -23.92 14.99 1.95
CA ASP A 338 -24.21 15.62 3.23
C ASP A 338 -22.98 15.56 4.15
N ARG A 339 -22.80 16.57 4.99
CA ARG A 339 -21.65 16.71 5.91
C ARG A 339 -21.38 15.45 6.74
N GLU A 340 -22.41 14.74 7.15
CA GLU A 340 -22.33 13.54 7.98
C GLU A 340 -21.71 12.32 7.23
N MET A 341 -21.67 12.38 5.89
CA MET A 341 -21.10 11.34 5.05
C MET A 341 -19.61 11.52 4.79
N VAL A 342 -19.06 12.70 5.08
CA VAL A 342 -17.64 13.00 4.87
C VAL A 342 -16.80 12.37 5.97
N ASP A 343 -15.85 11.54 5.59
CA ASP A 343 -14.96 10.82 6.52
C ASP A 343 -13.69 11.61 6.82
N TYR A 344 -13.12 12.24 5.81
CA TYR A 344 -11.87 12.98 5.87
C TYR A 344 -11.94 14.28 5.07
N ILE A 345 -11.01 15.18 5.35
CA ILE A 345 -10.80 16.40 4.57
C ILE A 345 -9.33 16.56 4.22
N ASP A 346 -9.06 17.17 3.07
CA ASP A 346 -7.71 17.48 2.63
C ASP A 346 -7.02 18.47 3.58
N VAL A 347 -5.73 18.29 3.83
CA VAL A 347 -4.96 19.18 4.72
C VAL A 347 -4.75 20.55 4.08
N SER A 348 -4.49 20.61 2.78
CA SER A 348 -4.21 21.83 2.05
C SER A 348 -4.42 21.63 0.55
N PRO A 349 -4.89 22.64 -0.20
CA PRO A 349 -4.95 22.58 -1.67
C PRO A 349 -3.59 22.37 -2.32
N ARG A 350 -2.50 22.73 -1.64
CA ARG A 350 -1.11 22.55 -2.13
C ARG A 350 -0.65 21.11 -2.15
N MET A 351 -1.36 20.22 -1.49
CA MET A 351 -0.98 18.81 -1.44
C MET A 351 -1.02 18.12 -2.81
N MET A 352 -1.79 18.66 -3.75
CA MET A 352 -1.98 18.07 -5.08
C MET A 352 -0.74 18.20 -5.97
N VAL A 353 0.10 19.22 -5.77
CA VAL A 353 1.19 19.58 -6.68
C VAL A 353 2.57 19.36 -6.03
N SER A 354 3.61 19.28 -6.87
CA SER A 354 5.00 19.25 -6.42
C SER A 354 5.48 20.60 -5.89
N ILE A 355 6.63 20.61 -5.22
CA ILE A 355 7.23 21.83 -4.65
C ILE A 355 7.52 22.85 -5.74
N ALA A 356 8.08 22.44 -6.88
CA ALA A 356 8.38 23.34 -7.98
C ALA A 356 7.11 23.96 -8.59
N THR A 357 6.07 23.14 -8.80
CA THR A 357 4.78 23.62 -9.31
C THR A 357 4.10 24.55 -8.33
N ALA A 358 4.17 24.30 -7.04
CA ALA A 358 3.63 25.17 -6.00
C ALA A 358 4.32 26.55 -5.92
N MET A 359 5.52 26.68 -6.45
CA MET A 359 6.27 27.93 -6.54
C MET A 359 5.87 28.81 -7.74
N ILE A 360 5.07 28.28 -8.66
CA ILE A 360 4.60 29.03 -9.85
C ILE A 360 3.30 29.76 -9.48
N PRO A 361 3.28 31.10 -9.40
CA PRO A 361 2.11 31.88 -8.95
C PRO A 361 0.86 31.65 -9.81
N VAL A 362 1.04 31.55 -11.13
CA VAL A 362 -0.05 31.38 -12.11
C VAL A 362 -0.71 30.01 -11.96
N SER A 363 0.05 28.93 -11.76
CA SER A 363 -0.48 27.58 -11.55
C SER A 363 -1.38 27.54 -10.31
N TYR A 364 -0.98 28.28 -9.27
CA TYR A 364 -1.73 28.32 -8.02
C TYR A 364 -3.07 29.02 -8.12
N THR A 365 -3.15 30.09 -8.90
CA THR A 365 -4.38 30.85 -9.13
C THR A 365 -5.33 30.15 -10.12
N HIS A 366 -4.79 29.51 -11.16
CA HIS A 366 -5.60 28.82 -12.17
C HIS A 366 -6.13 27.46 -11.70
N LEU A 367 -5.36 26.69 -10.95
CA LEU A 367 -5.86 25.43 -10.35
C LEU A 367 -7.05 25.72 -9.43
N ARG A 368 -6.99 26.82 -8.68
CA ARG A 368 -8.12 27.25 -7.82
C ARG A 368 -9.35 27.71 -8.63
N ALA A 369 -9.17 28.22 -9.84
CA ALA A 369 -10.25 28.64 -10.72
C ALA A 369 -11.00 27.47 -11.37
N HIS A 370 -10.36 26.30 -11.52
CA HIS A 370 -11.02 25.08 -12.00
C HIS A 370 -11.83 24.35 -10.93
N GLU A 371 -11.57 24.63 -9.67
CA GLU A 371 -12.36 24.10 -8.54
C GLU A 371 -13.73 24.80 -8.37
N THR A 372 -13.98 25.89 -9.11
CA THR A 372 -15.21 26.70 -9.01
C THR A 372 -16.13 26.61 -10.22
N VAL A 373 -15.92 25.65 -11.14
CA VAL A 373 -16.79 25.46 -12.31
C VAL A 373 -17.50 24.12 -12.25
#